data_1eca5cf26882f8736b8810ee2e601fa3
#
_entry.id   1eca5cf26882f8736b8810ee2e601fa3
#
_cell.length_a   1.000
_cell.length_b   1.000
_cell.length_c   1.000
_cell.angle_alpha   90.00
_cell.angle_beta   90.00
_cell.angle_gamma   90.00
#
_symmetry.space_group_name_H-M   'P 1'
#
loop_
_entity.id
_entity.type
_entity.pdbx_description
1 polymer ?
#
loop_
_entity_poly.entity_id
_entity_poly.type
_entity_poly.pdbx_seq_one_letter_code
_entity_poly.pdbx_strand_id
1 'polypeptide(L)'
;SSYAGLFQAKVKDKPRPDTHQVEAIEAVKSKLQSLDRGQMIMACGTGKTFTTLWIKEALNAQTILVLLPSLSLLSQTMREWAWAGNTDFDILNVCSDKSVGKKTEDMDPSDTPFPVTSEVDEIARFIKTPKPKVIFCTYQSSQLIAEAQLDASVPAFDLTIADEAHRCAGKA
;
A
#
# COMPACT_ATOMS: atom_id res chain seq x y z
N SER A 1 31.92 -23.29 19.90
CA SER A 1 30.47 -23.28 20.10
C SER A 1 29.88 -22.22 19.21
N SER A 2 29.27 -22.64 18.11
CA SER A 2 28.71 -21.70 17.12
C SER A 2 27.31 -21.26 17.55
N TYR A 3 27.15 -19.95 17.73
CA TYR A 3 25.84 -19.30 17.87
C TYR A 3 25.04 -19.23 16.56
N ALA A 4 25.48 -19.92 15.51
CA ALA A 4 24.82 -19.97 14.21
C ALA A 4 23.49 -20.74 14.19
N GLY A 5 23.13 -21.46 15.28
CA GLY A 5 21.90 -22.25 15.34
C GLY A 5 20.68 -21.56 15.94
N LEU A 6 20.84 -20.34 16.54
CA LEU A 6 19.78 -19.66 17.26
C LEU A 6 19.00 -18.63 16.43
N PHE A 7 19.39 -18.34 15.22
CA PHE A 7 18.74 -17.40 14.31
C PHE A 7 18.27 -18.03 12.99
N GLN A 8 17.91 -19.31 12.98
CA GLN A 8 16.98 -19.79 11.99
C GLN A 8 15.56 -19.40 12.45
N ALA A 9 15.26 -18.10 12.41
CA ALA A 9 13.90 -17.66 12.23
C ALA A 9 13.41 -18.43 11.00
N LYS A 10 12.39 -19.28 11.13
CA LYS A 10 11.72 -19.93 10.01
C LYS A 10 11.37 -18.80 9.05
N VAL A 11 12.09 -18.70 7.95
CA VAL A 11 11.73 -17.81 6.84
C VAL A 11 10.36 -18.30 6.42
N LYS A 12 9.35 -17.57 6.84
CA LYS A 12 7.97 -17.91 6.49
C LYS A 12 7.88 -17.75 4.98
N ASP A 13 7.56 -18.83 4.28
CA ASP A 13 7.46 -18.79 2.83
C ASP A 13 6.51 -17.66 2.41
N LYS A 14 6.90 -16.90 1.39
CA LYS A 14 6.04 -15.83 0.86
C LYS A 14 4.72 -16.42 0.38
N PRO A 15 3.59 -15.75 0.64
CA PRO A 15 2.30 -16.22 0.18
C PRO A 15 2.25 -16.28 -1.35
N ARG A 16 1.49 -17.21 -1.86
CA ARG A 16 1.21 -17.35 -3.30
C ARG A 16 -0.28 -17.25 -3.54
N PRO A 17 -0.71 -16.70 -4.67
CA PRO A 17 -2.12 -16.60 -4.99
C PRO A 17 -2.74 -17.99 -5.14
N ASP A 18 -3.92 -18.17 -4.58
CA ASP A 18 -4.77 -19.30 -4.87
C ASP A 18 -5.51 -19.14 -6.21
N THR A 19 -6.26 -20.17 -6.62
CA THR A 19 -6.96 -20.14 -7.92
C THR A 19 -7.92 -18.97 -8.05
N HIS A 20 -8.69 -18.65 -7.01
CA HIS A 20 -9.64 -17.53 -7.03
C HIS A 20 -8.92 -16.16 -7.10
N GLN A 21 -7.78 -16.04 -6.46
CA GLN A 21 -6.96 -14.84 -6.50
C GLN A 21 -6.32 -14.66 -7.87
N VAL A 22 -5.84 -15.72 -8.49
CA VAL A 22 -5.32 -15.70 -9.87
C VAL A 22 -6.40 -15.24 -10.85
N GLU A 23 -7.61 -15.79 -10.76
CA GLU A 23 -8.74 -15.39 -11.59
C GLU A 23 -9.08 -13.89 -11.39
N ALA A 24 -9.10 -13.41 -10.16
CA ALA A 24 -9.35 -12.02 -9.84
C ALA A 24 -8.27 -11.09 -10.43
N ILE A 25 -6.99 -11.46 -10.32
CA ILE A 25 -5.87 -10.72 -10.87
C ILE A 25 -5.99 -10.60 -12.40
N GLU A 26 -6.25 -11.71 -13.08
CA GLU A 26 -6.39 -11.72 -14.55
C GLU A 26 -7.63 -10.93 -15.01
N ALA A 27 -8.74 -11.01 -14.28
CA ALA A 27 -9.94 -10.23 -14.57
C ALA A 27 -9.69 -8.72 -14.45
N VAL A 28 -9.00 -8.28 -13.40
CA VAL A 28 -8.64 -6.87 -13.21
C VAL A 28 -7.69 -6.41 -14.31
N LYS A 29 -6.64 -7.19 -14.59
CA LYS A 29 -5.65 -6.89 -15.63
C LYS A 29 -6.32 -6.72 -17.00
N SER A 30 -7.22 -7.62 -17.38
CA SER A 30 -7.95 -7.56 -18.63
C SER A 30 -8.87 -6.33 -18.72
N LYS A 31 -9.60 -6.01 -17.64
CA LYS A 31 -10.50 -4.86 -17.61
C LYS A 31 -9.78 -3.53 -17.64
N LEU A 32 -8.67 -3.40 -16.95
CA LEU A 32 -7.88 -2.14 -16.91
C LEU A 32 -7.12 -1.86 -18.20
N GLN A 33 -7.03 -2.82 -19.12
CA GLN A 33 -6.55 -2.55 -20.49
C GLN A 33 -7.51 -1.69 -21.33
N SER A 34 -8.79 -1.71 -20.98
CA SER A 34 -9.84 -1.01 -21.72
C SER A 34 -10.62 0.02 -20.91
N LEU A 35 -10.47 0.02 -19.60
CA LEU A 35 -11.19 0.88 -18.67
C LEU A 35 -10.21 1.53 -17.68
N ASP A 36 -10.38 2.83 -17.43
CA ASP A 36 -9.57 3.58 -16.47
C ASP A 36 -9.89 3.23 -15.01
N ARG A 37 -11.00 2.55 -14.77
CA ARG A 37 -11.49 2.21 -13.43
C ARG A 37 -12.05 0.80 -13.39
N GLY A 38 -11.81 0.12 -12.27
CA GLY A 38 -12.41 -1.18 -11.98
C GLY A 38 -12.78 -1.27 -10.50
N GLN A 39 -13.80 -2.04 -10.20
CA GLN A 39 -14.13 -2.42 -8.84
C GLN A 39 -13.94 -3.91 -8.68
N MET A 40 -13.18 -4.30 -7.67
CA MET A 40 -13.01 -5.68 -7.27
C MET A 40 -13.72 -5.87 -5.92
N ILE A 41 -14.65 -6.83 -5.88
CA ILE A 41 -15.36 -7.17 -4.65
C ILE A 41 -14.86 -8.53 -4.19
N MET A 42 -14.29 -8.58 -3.00
CA MET A 42 -13.84 -9.81 -2.36
C MET A 42 -14.44 -9.90 -0.95
N ALA A 43 -14.78 -11.10 -0.52
CA ALA A 43 -15.24 -11.33 0.83
C ALA A 43 -14.13 -11.04 1.86
N CYS A 44 -14.51 -10.63 3.06
CA CYS A 44 -13.59 -10.45 4.17
C CYS A 44 -12.84 -11.77 4.46
N GLY A 45 -11.54 -11.68 4.74
CA GLY A 45 -10.71 -12.85 5.06
C GLY A 45 -10.23 -13.67 3.86
N THR A 46 -10.45 -13.22 2.63
CA THR A 46 -10.03 -13.92 1.39
C THR A 46 -8.66 -13.48 0.85
N GLY A 47 -7.83 -12.86 1.69
CA GLY A 47 -6.49 -12.42 1.27
C GLY A 47 -6.47 -11.21 0.36
N LYS A 48 -7.41 -10.29 0.53
CA LYS A 48 -7.57 -9.07 -0.27
C LYS A 48 -6.30 -8.24 -0.38
N THR A 49 -5.56 -8.09 0.73
CA THR A 49 -4.31 -7.32 0.80
C THR A 49 -3.24 -7.90 -0.13
N PHE A 50 -3.06 -9.21 -0.13
CA PHE A 50 -2.10 -9.86 -1.03
C PHE A 50 -2.58 -9.85 -2.48
N THR A 51 -3.88 -10.00 -2.71
CA THR A 51 -4.44 -9.93 -4.07
C THR A 51 -4.17 -8.56 -4.70
N THR A 52 -4.33 -7.47 -3.96
CA THR A 52 -4.03 -6.12 -4.45
C THR A 52 -2.54 -5.91 -4.72
N LEU A 53 -1.66 -6.48 -3.90
CA LEU A 53 -0.22 -6.49 -4.17
C LEU A 53 0.11 -7.22 -5.48
N TRP A 54 -0.47 -8.39 -5.69
CA TRP A 54 -0.23 -9.17 -6.92
C TRP A 54 -0.82 -8.50 -8.16
N ILE A 55 -1.93 -7.77 -8.03
CA ILE A 55 -2.45 -6.91 -9.11
C ILE A 55 -1.43 -5.83 -9.47
N LYS A 56 -0.88 -5.15 -8.48
CA LYS A 56 0.21 -4.17 -8.69
C LYS A 56 1.38 -4.79 -9.45
N GLU A 57 1.82 -5.98 -9.06
CA GLU A 57 2.92 -6.68 -9.72
C GLU A 57 2.56 -7.12 -11.14
N ALA A 58 1.35 -7.65 -11.34
CA ALA A 58 0.88 -8.09 -12.66
C ALA A 58 0.73 -6.94 -13.66
N LEU A 59 0.36 -5.75 -13.18
CA LEU A 59 0.27 -4.53 -13.99
C LEU A 59 1.63 -3.85 -14.20
N ASN A 60 2.67 -4.30 -13.50
CA ASN A 60 3.98 -3.65 -13.47
C ASN A 60 3.89 -2.14 -13.15
N ALA A 61 3.01 -1.78 -12.24
CA ALA A 61 2.80 -0.40 -11.85
C ALA A 61 4.02 0.12 -11.07
N GLN A 62 4.43 1.35 -11.34
CA GLN A 62 5.66 1.95 -10.81
C GLN A 62 5.38 2.98 -9.72
N THR A 63 4.29 3.71 -9.82
CA THR A 63 3.89 4.75 -8.87
C THR A 63 2.48 4.47 -8.39
N ILE A 64 2.36 3.97 -7.15
CA ILE A 64 1.12 3.42 -6.62
C ILE A 64 0.67 4.21 -5.39
N LEU A 65 -0.62 4.50 -5.35
CA LEU A 65 -1.30 5.04 -4.18
C LEU A 65 -2.24 3.98 -3.61
N VAL A 66 -2.13 3.70 -2.31
CA VAL A 66 -3.05 2.83 -1.57
C VAL A 66 -3.74 3.65 -0.50
N LEU A 67 -5.06 3.76 -0.61
CA LEU A 67 -5.90 4.48 0.34
C LEU A 67 -6.58 3.51 1.30
N LEU A 68 -6.50 3.79 2.59
CA LEU A 68 -6.97 2.94 3.68
C LEU A 68 -7.81 3.73 4.69
N PRO A 69 -8.83 3.12 5.31
CA PRO A 69 -9.75 3.84 6.18
C PRO A 69 -9.18 4.13 7.57
N SER A 70 -8.11 3.46 7.98
CA SER A 70 -7.53 3.63 9.31
C SER A 70 -6.01 3.41 9.33
N LEU A 71 -5.37 3.94 10.36
CA LEU A 71 -3.93 3.76 10.60
C LEU A 71 -3.56 2.31 10.87
N SER A 72 -4.39 1.55 11.56
CA SER A 72 -4.19 0.13 11.82
C SER A 72 -4.12 -0.67 10.53
N LEU A 73 -5.06 -0.42 9.61
CA LEU A 73 -5.10 -1.07 8.30
C LEU A 73 -3.94 -0.61 7.42
N LEU A 74 -3.55 0.66 7.49
CA LEU A 74 -2.38 1.18 6.78
C LEU A 74 -1.11 0.44 7.22
N SER A 75 -0.88 0.36 8.52
CA SER A 75 0.29 -0.30 9.08
C SER A 75 0.34 -1.78 8.72
N GLN A 76 -0.79 -2.47 8.84
CA GLN A 76 -0.91 -3.88 8.47
C GLN A 76 -0.64 -4.12 6.98
N THR A 77 -1.28 -3.35 6.11
CA THR A 77 -1.15 -3.48 4.65
C THR A 77 0.28 -3.20 4.20
N MET A 78 0.89 -2.14 4.72
CA MET A 78 2.27 -1.79 4.42
C MET A 78 3.23 -2.93 4.78
N ARG A 79 3.09 -3.52 5.97
CA ARG A 79 3.96 -4.61 6.42
C ARG A 79 3.77 -5.87 5.57
N GLU A 80 2.54 -6.21 5.24
CA GLU A 80 2.23 -7.36 4.40
C GLU A 80 2.78 -7.18 2.98
N TRP A 81 2.66 -5.99 2.42
CA TRP A 81 3.25 -5.68 1.11
C TRP A 81 4.78 -5.68 1.12
N ALA A 82 5.40 -5.12 2.16
CA ALA A 82 6.84 -5.14 2.30
C ALA A 82 7.41 -6.56 2.44
N TRP A 83 6.68 -7.43 3.16
CA TRP A 83 7.08 -8.82 3.33
C TRP A 83 6.82 -9.68 2.09
N ALA A 84 5.65 -9.57 1.48
CA ALA A 84 5.20 -10.47 0.41
C ALA A 84 5.60 -10.02 -0.99
N GLY A 85 5.98 -8.75 -1.17
CA GLY A 85 6.36 -8.19 -2.47
C GLY A 85 7.55 -8.92 -3.09
N ASN A 86 7.47 -9.17 -4.41
CA ASN A 86 8.53 -9.83 -5.17
C ASN A 86 9.44 -8.85 -5.91
N THR A 87 9.06 -7.57 -5.93
CA THR A 87 9.82 -6.47 -6.55
C THR A 87 10.17 -5.44 -5.51
N ASP A 88 11.35 -4.82 -5.65
CA ASP A 88 11.75 -3.73 -4.79
C ASP A 88 10.94 -2.47 -5.10
N PHE A 89 10.49 -1.79 -4.06
CA PHE A 89 9.85 -0.49 -4.15
C PHE A 89 10.08 0.31 -2.88
N ASP A 90 10.13 1.62 -3.02
CA ASP A 90 10.20 2.53 -1.88
C ASP A 90 8.81 2.76 -1.29
N ILE A 91 8.74 2.96 0.01
CA ILE A 91 7.48 3.17 0.75
C ILE A 91 7.49 4.52 1.46
N LEU A 92 6.39 5.26 1.32
CA LEU A 92 6.08 6.43 2.13
C LEU A 92 4.69 6.27 2.73
N ASN A 93 4.56 6.53 4.02
CA ASN A 93 3.27 6.57 4.71
C ASN A 93 2.82 8.02 4.87
N VAL A 94 1.60 8.33 4.46
CA VAL A 94 1.01 9.66 4.56
C VAL A 94 -0.19 9.62 5.50
N CYS A 95 -0.10 10.36 6.58
CA CYS A 95 -1.18 10.51 7.53
C CYS A 95 -1.07 11.85 8.28
N SER A 96 -2.19 12.43 8.63
CA SER A 96 -2.27 13.71 9.35
C SER A 96 -2.03 13.56 10.86
N ASP A 97 -2.10 12.35 11.37
CA ASP A 97 -1.93 12.09 12.79
C ASP A 97 -0.47 11.67 13.07
N LYS A 98 0.28 12.56 13.74
CA LYS A 98 1.62 12.27 14.25
C LYS A 98 1.63 11.14 15.31
N SER A 99 0.46 10.62 15.69
CA SER A 99 0.33 9.50 16.61
C SER A 99 0.68 8.14 16.01
N VAL A 100 0.96 8.04 14.72
CA VAL A 100 1.51 6.82 14.11
C VAL A 100 2.89 6.45 14.65
N GLY A 101 3.56 7.40 15.26
CA GLY A 101 4.76 7.18 16.07
C GLY A 101 4.50 7.12 17.57
N LYS A 102 3.26 7.32 18.03
CA LYS A 102 2.86 7.27 19.44
C LYS A 102 1.90 6.10 19.63
N LYS A 103 2.37 5.11 20.35
CA LYS A 103 1.68 3.96 20.96
C LYS A 103 0.14 3.97 20.79
N THR A 104 -0.38 3.20 19.83
CA THR A 104 -1.41 2.23 20.21
C THR A 104 -0.68 1.15 20.99
N GLU A 105 -1.25 0.64 22.06
CA GLU A 105 -0.60 -0.17 23.10
C GLU A 105 0.23 -1.39 22.64
N ASP A 106 0.25 -1.67 21.32
CA ASP A 106 0.89 -2.82 20.69
C ASP A 106 1.97 -2.49 19.65
N MET A 107 2.37 -1.22 19.45
CA MET A 107 3.38 -0.86 18.45
C MET A 107 4.48 0.00 19.05
N ASP A 108 5.70 -0.54 19.05
CA ASP A 108 6.91 0.22 19.31
C ASP A 108 7.20 1.14 18.10
N PRO A 109 7.48 2.44 18.31
CA PRO A 109 7.89 3.37 17.25
C PRO A 109 9.11 2.91 16.45
N SER A 110 9.94 2.04 17.04
CA SER A 110 11.07 1.38 16.37
C SER A 110 10.64 0.35 15.33
N ASP A 111 9.36 -0.05 15.31
CA ASP A 111 8.83 -1.08 14.40
C ASP A 111 8.25 -0.52 13.10
N THR A 112 8.28 0.80 12.87
CA THR A 112 7.95 1.38 11.57
C THR A 112 9.24 1.74 10.82
N PRO A 113 9.79 0.80 10.04
CA PRO A 113 11.04 1.02 9.31
C PRO A 113 10.89 1.99 8.14
N PHE A 114 9.69 2.51 7.89
CA PHE A 114 9.38 3.34 6.75
C PHE A 114 8.97 4.76 7.15
N PRO A 115 9.38 5.78 6.35
CA PRO A 115 9.06 7.16 6.62
C PRO A 115 7.57 7.43 6.71
N VAL A 116 7.21 8.35 7.62
CA VAL A 116 5.85 8.86 7.79
C VAL A 116 5.90 10.38 7.62
N THR A 117 5.02 10.95 6.81
CA THR A 117 4.94 12.40 6.60
C THR A 117 3.50 12.91 6.55
N SER A 118 3.35 14.18 6.90
CA SER A 118 2.17 15.00 6.62
C SER A 118 2.51 16.24 5.75
N GLU A 119 3.74 16.30 5.25
CA GLU A 119 4.25 17.45 4.53
C GLU A 119 4.09 17.27 3.02
N VAL A 120 3.36 18.19 2.38
CA VAL A 120 3.05 18.15 0.95
C VAL A 120 4.32 18.15 0.09
N ASP A 121 5.33 18.94 0.48
CA ASP A 121 6.60 19.00 -0.25
C ASP A 121 7.39 17.70 -0.21
N GLU A 122 7.33 16.98 0.90
CA GLU A 122 7.96 15.65 1.03
C GLU A 122 7.25 14.63 0.15
N ILE A 123 5.91 14.67 0.11
CA ILE A 123 5.11 13.80 -0.76
C ILE A 123 5.47 14.06 -2.22
N ALA A 124 5.50 15.31 -2.64
CA ALA A 124 5.85 15.70 -4.00
C ALA A 124 7.26 15.22 -4.40
N ARG A 125 8.25 15.42 -3.53
CA ARG A 125 9.62 14.93 -3.76
C ARG A 125 9.69 13.43 -3.87
N PHE A 126 8.98 12.71 -3.03
CA PHE A 126 8.95 11.25 -3.07
C PHE A 126 8.34 10.73 -4.38
N ILE A 127 7.24 11.31 -4.85
CA ILE A 127 6.61 10.90 -6.11
C ILE A 127 7.54 11.13 -7.31
N LYS A 128 8.37 12.17 -7.28
CA LYS A 128 9.32 12.50 -8.37
C LYS A 128 10.54 11.59 -8.43
N THR A 129 10.82 10.78 -7.42
CA THR A 129 11.98 9.87 -7.45
C THR A 129 11.85 8.85 -8.58
N PRO A 130 12.95 8.40 -9.20
CA PRO A 130 12.88 7.50 -10.37
C PRO A 130 12.55 6.05 -10.03
N LYS A 131 12.62 5.63 -8.76
CA LYS A 131 12.41 4.24 -8.34
C LYS A 131 10.93 3.88 -8.29
N PRO A 132 10.56 2.60 -8.46
CA PRO A 132 9.23 2.11 -8.13
C PRO A 132 8.86 2.46 -6.69
N LYS A 133 7.65 2.91 -6.46
CA LYS A 133 7.22 3.44 -5.16
C LYS A 133 5.77 3.18 -4.86
N VAL A 134 5.46 3.08 -3.57
CA VAL A 134 4.10 2.99 -3.04
C VAL A 134 3.92 4.02 -1.95
N ILE A 135 2.84 4.78 -2.04
CA ILE A 135 2.35 5.63 -0.95
C ILE A 135 1.16 4.94 -0.31
N PHE A 136 1.25 4.67 0.99
CA PHE A 136 0.12 4.27 1.81
C PHE A 136 -0.43 5.49 2.52
N CYS A 137 -1.70 5.78 2.30
CA CYS A 137 -2.33 6.99 2.80
C CYS A 137 -3.68 6.67 3.44
N THR A 138 -3.99 7.28 4.57
CA THR A 138 -5.35 7.24 5.11
C THR A 138 -6.28 8.10 4.27
N TYR A 139 -7.58 7.74 4.20
CA TYR A 139 -8.56 8.57 3.49
C TYR A 139 -8.60 10.01 4.01
N GLN A 140 -8.46 10.20 5.32
CA GLN A 140 -8.45 11.52 5.95
C GLN A 140 -7.29 12.40 5.45
N SER A 141 -6.19 11.81 5.04
CA SER A 141 -4.99 12.50 4.56
C SER A 141 -4.89 12.56 3.04
N SER A 142 -5.86 12.05 2.32
CA SER A 142 -5.86 12.03 0.85
C SER A 142 -5.79 13.42 0.22
N GLN A 143 -6.26 14.44 0.92
CA GLN A 143 -6.13 15.83 0.50
C GLN A 143 -4.66 16.25 0.32
N LEU A 144 -3.75 15.78 1.17
CA LEU A 144 -2.32 16.06 1.06
C LEU A 144 -1.73 15.52 -0.26
N ILE A 145 -2.22 14.35 -0.69
CA ILE A 145 -1.85 13.79 -1.99
C ILE A 145 -2.35 14.67 -3.14
N ALA A 146 -3.60 15.11 -3.07
CA ALA A 146 -4.18 15.99 -4.08
C ALA A 146 -3.41 17.32 -4.16
N GLU A 147 -3.04 17.91 -3.03
CA GLU A 147 -2.23 19.12 -2.98
C GLU A 147 -0.85 18.93 -3.59
N ALA A 148 -0.18 17.81 -3.31
CA ALA A 148 1.11 17.49 -3.92
C ALA A 148 1.03 17.38 -5.45
N GLN A 149 -0.10 16.90 -5.98
CA GLN A 149 -0.34 16.75 -7.42
C GLN A 149 -0.76 18.05 -8.13
N LEU A 150 -0.99 19.14 -7.42
CA LEU A 150 -1.18 20.47 -8.03
C LEU A 150 0.09 20.99 -8.71
N ASP A 151 1.25 20.53 -8.27
CA ASP A 151 2.51 20.79 -8.97
C ASP A 151 2.54 19.98 -10.27
N ALA A 152 2.53 20.65 -11.41
CA ALA A 152 2.52 20.02 -12.73
C ALA A 152 3.75 19.13 -13.01
N SER A 153 4.82 19.28 -12.24
CA SER A 153 6.02 18.43 -12.35
C SER A 153 5.88 17.08 -11.61
N VAL A 154 4.85 16.92 -10.79
CA VAL A 154 4.57 15.66 -10.07
C VAL A 154 3.81 14.74 -11.00
N PRO A 155 4.37 13.54 -11.31
CA PRO A 155 3.68 12.59 -12.18
C PRO A 155 2.43 12.03 -11.51
N ALA A 156 1.46 11.64 -12.33
CA ALA A 156 0.28 10.92 -11.88
C ALA A 156 0.63 9.52 -11.37
N PHE A 157 -0.23 8.97 -10.53
CA PHE A 157 -0.12 7.55 -10.15
C PHE A 157 -0.52 6.63 -11.30
N ASP A 158 0.24 5.56 -11.48
CA ASP A 158 -0.08 4.50 -12.45
C ASP A 158 -1.25 3.65 -11.96
N LEU A 159 -1.35 3.48 -10.65
CA LEU A 159 -2.37 2.67 -10.01
C LEU A 159 -2.79 3.31 -8.69
N THR A 160 -4.08 3.42 -8.47
CA THR A 160 -4.65 3.78 -7.17
C THR A 160 -5.57 2.68 -6.69
N ILE A 161 -5.31 2.20 -5.47
CA ILE A 161 -6.10 1.18 -4.80
C ILE A 161 -6.79 1.83 -3.61
N ALA A 162 -8.13 1.75 -3.59
CA ALA A 162 -8.93 2.25 -2.49
C ALA A 162 -9.56 1.07 -1.76
N ASP A 163 -9.06 0.75 -0.57
CA ASP A 163 -9.59 -0.33 0.24
C ASP A 163 -10.80 0.14 1.06
N GLU A 164 -11.85 -0.67 1.08
CA GLU A 164 -13.11 -0.39 1.79
C GLU A 164 -13.75 0.97 1.44
N ALA A 165 -13.63 1.40 0.18
CA ALA A 165 -14.15 2.68 -0.31
C ALA A 165 -15.65 2.91 0.00
N HIS A 166 -16.43 1.84 0.16
CA HIS A 166 -17.85 1.91 0.54
C HIS A 166 -18.08 2.55 1.92
N ARG A 167 -17.09 2.48 2.83
CA ARG A 167 -17.16 3.14 4.14
C ARG A 167 -16.99 4.66 4.07
N CYS A 168 -16.41 5.15 2.98
CA CYS A 168 -16.21 6.58 2.75
C CYS A 168 -17.38 7.24 2.02
N ALA A 169 -18.20 6.47 1.30
CA ALA A 169 -19.34 6.96 0.54
C ALA A 169 -20.62 7.16 1.36
N GLY A 170 -20.60 6.82 2.62
CA GLY A 170 -21.79 6.82 3.48
C GLY A 170 -21.77 7.85 4.57
N LYS A 171 -21.93 9.12 4.22
CA LYS A 171 -22.59 10.17 5.01
C LYS A 171 -22.73 11.40 4.11
N ALA A 172 -23.69 11.35 3.24
CA ALA A 172 -24.32 12.56 2.77
C ALA A 172 -25.40 12.95 3.77
#